data_ef3a9c8c3535fd1378c58a34e9d82129
#
_entry.id   ef3a9c8c3535fd1378c58a34e9d82129
#
_cell.length_a   1.000
_cell.length_b   1.000
_cell.length_c   1.000
_cell.angle_alpha   90.00
_cell.angle_beta   90.00
_cell.angle_gamma   90.00
#
_symmetry.space_group_name_H-M   'P 1'
#
loop_
_entity.id
_entity.type
_entity.pdbx_description
1 polymer ?
#
loop_
_entity_poly.entity_id
_entity_poly.type
_entity_poly.pdbx_seq_one_letter_code
_entity_poly.pdbx_strand_id
1 'polypeptide(L)'
;FRTVVTPNVDTVYSQAWLDISTEPMVYVLPETDRFCNVQLLDAWTNTAAVLDKAGAYAIALPGWEGELPDGVTRVDVPTATMWSITRTVLSGNEDLPNVYAIQEQMQLLPLSAYVQGGEYAAPQGAYKEENDFVPVNKVLSMTPAEFFNTANALMQVNPPADADKELLKKLSAINVGAGKTFDAALLG
;
A
#
# COMPACT_ATOMS: atom_id res chain seq x y z
N PHE A 1 -11.64 3.98 -10.83
CA PHE A 1 -12.70 3.29 -10.08
C PHE A 1 -14.04 3.53 -10.77
N ARG A 2 -14.54 2.52 -11.54
CA ARG A 2 -15.82 2.65 -12.28
C ARG A 2 -16.99 1.97 -11.58
N THR A 3 -16.77 1.32 -10.43
CA THR A 3 -17.74 0.46 -9.75
C THR A 3 -17.96 0.83 -8.28
N VAL A 4 -17.59 2.05 -7.87
CA VAL A 4 -17.85 2.53 -6.51
C VAL A 4 -19.33 2.89 -6.38
N VAL A 5 -20.03 2.24 -5.47
CA VAL A 5 -21.48 2.41 -5.26
C VAL A 5 -21.85 3.72 -4.57
N THR A 6 -20.91 4.32 -3.80
CA THR A 6 -21.14 5.56 -3.07
C THR A 6 -19.95 6.48 -3.29
N PRO A 7 -20.03 7.43 -4.24
CA PRO A 7 -18.94 8.35 -4.49
C PRO A 7 -18.72 9.25 -3.27
N ASN A 8 -17.45 9.49 -2.92
CA ASN A 8 -17.06 10.48 -1.94
C ASN A 8 -17.07 11.87 -2.60
N VAL A 9 -17.69 12.82 -1.95
CA VAL A 9 -17.79 14.22 -2.42
C VAL A 9 -17.11 15.21 -1.49
N ASP A 10 -16.60 14.73 -0.34
CA ASP A 10 -16.07 15.56 0.74
C ASP A 10 -14.55 15.62 0.76
N THR A 11 -13.88 14.71 0.08
CA THR A 11 -12.40 14.67 0.00
C THR A 11 -11.91 14.32 -1.39
N VAL A 12 -10.76 14.87 -1.75
CA VAL A 12 -9.99 14.46 -2.94
C VAL A 12 -8.94 13.45 -2.51
N TYR A 13 -8.76 12.40 -3.29
CA TYR A 13 -7.80 11.34 -3.01
C TYR A 13 -6.51 11.49 -3.81
N SER A 14 -5.38 11.23 -3.12
CA SER A 14 -4.11 10.85 -3.75
C SER A 14 -3.83 9.40 -3.35
N GLN A 15 -3.50 8.56 -4.31
CA GLN A 15 -3.28 7.13 -4.06
C GLN A 15 -2.00 6.65 -4.72
N ALA A 16 -1.29 5.77 -4.02
CA ALA A 16 -0.12 5.10 -4.57
C ALA A 16 0.03 3.70 -3.99
N TRP A 17 0.54 2.79 -4.81
CA TRP A 17 1.09 1.51 -4.36
C TRP A 17 2.58 1.68 -4.14
N LEU A 18 3.07 1.21 -3.00
CA LEU A 18 4.46 1.28 -2.61
C LEU A 18 5.05 -0.12 -2.60
N ASP A 19 6.26 -0.23 -3.10
CA ASP A 19 7.13 -1.38 -2.88
C ASP A 19 8.33 -0.91 -2.04
N ILE A 20 8.38 -1.37 -0.78
CA ILE A 20 9.44 -1.04 0.17
C ILE A 20 10.35 -2.24 0.44
N SER A 21 10.36 -3.22 -0.46
CA SER A 21 11.17 -4.45 -0.32
C SER A 21 12.67 -4.19 -0.36
N THR A 22 13.10 -3.14 -1.06
CA THR A 22 14.52 -2.81 -1.25
C THR A 22 15.00 -1.66 -0.38
N GLU A 23 14.20 -0.63 -0.22
CA GLU A 23 14.48 0.53 0.60
C GLU A 23 13.18 1.20 1.08
N PRO A 24 13.22 2.01 2.14
CA PRO A 24 12.07 2.80 2.57
C PRO A 24 11.61 3.80 1.51
N MET A 25 10.30 4.04 1.48
CA MET A 25 9.73 5.17 0.75
C MET A 25 9.49 6.33 1.71
N VAL A 26 9.90 7.53 1.31
CA VAL A 26 9.64 8.75 2.08
C VAL A 26 8.37 9.42 1.58
N TYR A 27 7.40 9.59 2.47
CA TYR A 27 6.21 10.40 2.24
C TYR A 27 6.39 11.77 2.89
N VAL A 28 6.31 12.85 2.11
CA VAL A 28 6.31 14.23 2.63
C VAL A 28 4.87 14.74 2.59
N LEU A 29 4.34 15.03 3.78
CA LEU A 29 3.01 15.61 3.97
C LEU A 29 3.16 17.10 4.29
N PRO A 30 2.63 18.02 3.45
CA PRO A 30 2.78 19.46 3.67
C PRO A 30 1.93 19.96 4.84
N GLU A 31 2.29 21.13 5.38
CA GLU A 31 1.43 21.82 6.32
C GLU A 31 0.17 22.34 5.64
N THR A 32 -0.97 22.17 6.31
CA THR A 32 -2.26 22.66 5.87
C THR A 32 -3.18 22.88 7.06
N ASP A 33 -4.06 23.84 6.97
CA ASP A 33 -5.08 24.16 7.97
C ASP A 33 -6.34 23.30 7.87
N ARG A 34 -6.42 22.47 6.82
CA ARG A 34 -7.56 21.55 6.60
C ARG A 34 -7.22 20.12 6.92
N PHE A 35 -8.25 19.30 7.10
CA PHE A 35 -8.04 17.87 7.28
C PHE A 35 -7.33 17.29 6.06
N CYS A 36 -6.17 16.72 6.32
CA CYS A 36 -5.38 15.97 5.37
C CYS A 36 -4.69 14.81 6.09
N ASN A 37 -4.92 13.59 5.66
CA ASN A 37 -4.27 12.43 6.24
C ASN A 37 -3.87 11.41 5.19
N VAL A 38 -2.84 10.62 5.52
CA VAL A 38 -2.40 9.46 4.73
C VAL A 38 -2.72 8.21 5.53
N GLN A 39 -3.60 7.37 5.03
CA GLN A 39 -3.82 6.03 5.54
C GLN A 39 -2.90 5.06 4.79
N LEU A 40 -2.07 4.34 5.53
CA LEU A 40 -1.22 3.27 5.01
C LEU A 40 -1.88 1.93 5.29
N LEU A 41 -2.22 1.21 4.23
CA LEU A 41 -2.78 -0.14 4.32
C LEU A 41 -1.70 -1.15 3.91
N ASP A 42 -1.64 -2.23 4.67
CA ASP A 42 -0.78 -3.37 4.33
C ASP A 42 -1.35 -4.19 3.16
N ALA A 43 -0.61 -5.21 2.71
CA ALA A 43 -1.06 -6.08 1.62
C ALA A 43 -2.35 -6.86 1.94
N TRP A 44 -2.74 -6.93 3.21
CA TRP A 44 -3.96 -7.59 3.71
C TRP A 44 -5.11 -6.61 3.96
N THR A 45 -4.92 -5.33 3.57
CA THR A 45 -5.88 -4.23 3.75
C THR A 45 -6.12 -3.81 5.21
N ASN A 46 -5.24 -4.21 6.14
CA ASN A 46 -5.27 -3.65 7.49
C ASN A 46 -4.65 -2.24 7.49
N THR A 47 -5.18 -1.34 8.28
CA THR A 47 -4.55 -0.04 8.51
C THR A 47 -3.31 -0.23 9.37
N ALA A 48 -2.14 -0.07 8.76
CA ALA A 48 -0.85 -0.20 9.43
C ALA A 48 -0.45 1.10 10.14
N ALA A 49 -0.72 2.26 9.53
CA ALA A 49 -0.46 3.57 10.11
C ALA A 49 -1.38 4.65 9.51
N VAL A 50 -1.50 5.76 10.23
CA VAL A 50 -2.14 6.99 9.75
C VAL A 50 -1.20 8.15 10.02
N LEU A 51 -0.87 8.92 8.97
CA LEU A 51 -0.06 10.14 9.06
C LEU A 51 -1.04 11.32 8.96
N ASP A 52 -1.17 12.09 10.03
CA ASP A 52 -2.13 13.19 10.15
C ASP A 52 -1.48 14.55 10.47
N LYS A 53 -0.15 14.59 10.49
CA LYS A 53 0.65 15.80 10.72
C LYS A 53 1.61 16.04 9.57
N ALA A 54 1.88 17.31 9.30
CA ALA A 54 2.92 17.69 8.36
C ALA A 54 4.28 17.13 8.78
N GLY A 55 5.09 16.71 7.81
CA GLY A 55 6.41 16.14 8.06
C GLY A 55 6.86 15.18 6.98
N ALA A 56 8.08 14.68 7.13
CA ALA A 56 8.64 13.63 6.30
C ALA A 56 8.63 12.30 7.07
N TYR A 57 8.12 11.26 6.44
CA TYR A 57 7.90 9.94 7.04
C TYR A 57 8.55 8.86 6.18
N ALA A 58 9.54 8.15 6.73
CA ALA A 58 10.12 6.99 6.09
C ALA A 58 9.31 5.74 6.42
N ILE A 59 8.59 5.23 5.44
CA ILE A 59 7.80 4.00 5.53
C ILE A 59 8.76 2.83 5.28
N ALA A 60 8.98 2.01 6.28
CA ALA A 60 10.02 0.99 6.29
C ALA A 60 9.51 -0.35 6.83
N LEU A 61 10.17 -1.44 6.44
CA LEU A 61 10.01 -2.72 7.12
C LEU A 61 10.73 -2.71 8.48
N PRO A 62 10.23 -3.42 9.51
CA PRO A 62 10.85 -3.44 10.85
C PRO A 62 12.32 -3.89 10.86
N GLY A 63 12.72 -4.76 9.92
CA GLY A 63 14.09 -5.25 9.78
C GLY A 63 15.03 -4.32 8.99
N TRP A 64 14.58 -3.16 8.54
CA TRP A 64 15.47 -2.22 7.88
C TRP A 64 16.37 -1.49 8.91
N GLU A 65 17.69 -1.54 8.72
CA GLU A 65 18.70 -1.03 9.67
C GLU A 65 19.46 0.20 9.17
N GLY A 66 19.02 0.84 8.09
CA GLY A 66 19.67 2.03 7.56
C GLY A 66 19.46 3.27 8.43
N GLU A 67 20.23 4.34 8.16
CA GLU A 67 20.10 5.64 8.81
C GLU A 67 19.11 6.53 8.09
N LEU A 68 18.34 7.31 8.85
CA LEU A 68 17.42 8.30 8.32
C LEU A 68 18.03 9.71 8.46
N PRO A 69 17.76 10.61 7.49
CA PRO A 69 18.11 12.02 7.61
C PRO A 69 17.42 12.67 8.81
N ASP A 70 18.03 13.74 9.30
CA ASP A 70 17.44 14.58 10.36
C ASP A 70 16.04 15.07 9.94
N GLY A 71 15.09 14.99 10.87
CA GLY A 71 13.71 15.45 10.65
C GLY A 71 12.81 14.43 9.92
N VAL A 72 13.32 13.27 9.53
CA VAL A 72 12.51 12.18 8.96
C VAL A 72 12.07 11.24 10.06
N THR A 73 10.76 11.05 10.20
CA THR A 73 10.16 10.13 11.17
C THR A 73 10.03 8.72 10.59
N ARG A 74 10.54 7.71 11.29
CA ARG A 74 10.37 6.31 10.88
C ARG A 74 8.94 5.82 11.17
N VAL A 75 8.37 5.11 10.20
CA VAL A 75 7.07 4.43 10.32
C VAL A 75 7.26 2.97 9.90
N ASP A 76 7.28 2.06 10.87
CA ASP A 76 7.36 0.63 10.60
C ASP A 76 6.01 0.09 10.14
N VAL A 77 6.03 -0.66 9.03
CA VAL A 77 4.83 -1.30 8.45
C VAL A 77 5.09 -2.78 8.16
N PRO A 78 4.06 -3.65 8.26
CA PRO A 78 4.27 -5.09 8.35
C PRO A 78 4.55 -5.79 7.01
N THR A 79 4.27 -5.16 5.86
CA THR A 79 4.40 -5.81 4.55
C THR A 79 5.21 -4.96 3.56
N ALA A 80 5.87 -5.62 2.62
CA ALA A 80 6.67 -4.94 1.60
C ALA A 80 5.80 -4.20 0.57
N THR A 81 4.60 -4.70 0.31
CA THR A 81 3.61 -4.01 -0.54
C THR A 81 2.66 -3.23 0.34
N MET A 82 2.56 -1.92 0.11
CA MET A 82 1.68 -1.02 0.84
C MET A 82 0.78 -0.25 -0.13
N TRP A 83 -0.40 0.08 0.34
CA TRP A 83 -1.31 0.99 -0.37
C TRP A 83 -1.50 2.26 0.46
N SER A 84 -1.12 3.40 -0.08
CA SER A 84 -1.38 4.70 0.54
C SER A 84 -2.64 5.34 -0.04
N ILE A 85 -3.49 5.83 0.84
CA ILE A 85 -4.67 6.63 0.50
C ILE A 85 -4.58 7.92 1.28
N THR A 86 -4.30 9.01 0.57
CA THR A 86 -4.35 10.36 1.15
C THR A 86 -5.72 10.95 0.89
N ARG A 87 -6.30 11.58 1.91
CA ARG A 87 -7.57 12.29 1.84
C ARG A 87 -7.34 13.73 2.21
N THR A 88 -7.67 14.64 1.29
CA THR A 88 -7.66 16.09 1.53
C THR A 88 -9.08 16.61 1.44
N VAL A 89 -9.59 17.27 2.49
CA VAL A 89 -10.97 17.78 2.52
C VAL A 89 -11.22 18.81 1.42
N LEU A 90 -12.38 18.71 0.81
CA LEU A 90 -12.86 19.57 -0.27
C LEU A 90 -14.12 20.32 0.17
N SER A 91 -14.13 21.63 0.01
CA SER A 91 -15.28 22.50 0.33
C SER A 91 -16.04 22.92 -0.93
N GLY A 92 -16.43 21.92 -1.74
CA GLY A 92 -17.12 22.12 -3.01
C GLY A 92 -16.18 22.29 -4.21
N ASN A 93 -16.75 22.30 -5.42
CA ASN A 93 -15.98 22.25 -6.66
C ASN A 93 -15.08 23.48 -6.88
N GLU A 94 -15.45 24.64 -6.37
CA GLU A 94 -14.66 25.86 -6.49
C GLU A 94 -13.35 25.82 -5.66
N ASP A 95 -13.27 24.90 -4.67
CA ASP A 95 -12.11 24.69 -3.82
C ASP A 95 -11.05 23.74 -4.42
N LEU A 96 -11.36 23.08 -5.53
CA LEU A 96 -10.42 22.15 -6.19
C LEU A 96 -9.02 22.73 -6.43
N PRO A 97 -8.86 23.99 -6.90
CA PRO A 97 -7.51 24.56 -7.09
C PRO A 97 -6.70 24.62 -5.78
N ASN A 98 -7.33 24.88 -4.64
CA ASN A 98 -6.64 24.92 -3.35
C ASN A 98 -6.23 23.51 -2.91
N VAL A 99 -7.08 22.49 -3.16
CA VAL A 99 -6.73 21.11 -2.87
C VAL A 99 -5.57 20.64 -3.75
N TYR A 100 -5.59 20.97 -5.04
CA TYR A 100 -4.49 20.64 -5.96
C TYR A 100 -3.18 21.27 -5.53
N ALA A 101 -3.19 22.55 -5.07
CA ALA A 101 -2.00 23.22 -4.56
C ALA A 101 -1.40 22.52 -3.31
N ILE A 102 -2.22 21.83 -2.50
CA ILE A 102 -1.72 20.99 -1.39
C ILE A 102 -1.15 19.69 -1.95
N GLN A 103 -1.85 19.04 -2.88
CA GLN A 103 -1.40 17.78 -3.49
C GLN A 103 -0.06 17.94 -4.23
N GLU A 104 0.17 19.06 -4.90
CA GLU A 104 1.41 19.38 -5.61
C GLU A 104 2.62 19.52 -4.66
N GLN A 105 2.41 19.79 -3.38
CA GLN A 105 3.46 19.85 -2.36
C GLN A 105 3.76 18.49 -1.73
N MET A 106 2.90 17.49 -1.93
CA MET A 106 3.14 16.13 -1.45
C MET A 106 4.24 15.48 -2.28
N GLN A 107 5.11 14.74 -1.59
CA GLN A 107 6.14 13.94 -2.27
C GLN A 107 6.06 12.49 -1.78
N LEU A 108 6.31 11.58 -2.69
CA LEU A 108 6.44 10.15 -2.39
C LEU A 108 7.56 9.59 -3.26
N LEU A 109 8.70 9.27 -2.64
CA LEU A 109 9.91 8.89 -3.34
C LEU A 109 10.77 7.93 -2.51
N PRO A 110 11.65 7.13 -3.14
CA PRO A 110 12.60 6.30 -2.42
C PRO A 110 13.50 7.13 -1.50
N LEU A 111 13.91 6.56 -0.37
CA LEU A 111 14.82 7.22 0.58
C LEU A 111 16.11 7.69 -0.10
N SER A 112 16.67 6.88 -0.99
CA SER A 112 17.87 7.23 -1.76
C SER A 112 17.67 8.50 -2.60
N ALA A 113 16.53 8.67 -3.25
CA ALA A 113 16.20 9.88 -4.02
C ALA A 113 15.95 11.08 -3.10
N TYR A 114 15.28 10.87 -1.96
CA TYR A 114 15.05 11.92 -0.97
C TYR A 114 16.37 12.51 -0.44
N VAL A 115 17.35 11.66 -0.10
CA VAL A 115 18.68 12.08 0.37
C VAL A 115 19.48 12.83 -0.70
N GLN A 116 19.28 12.49 -1.97
CA GLN A 116 19.99 13.12 -3.10
C GLN A 116 19.40 14.48 -3.55
N GLY A 117 18.32 14.94 -2.91
CA GLY A 117 17.71 16.24 -3.23
C GLY A 117 16.41 16.18 -4.02
N GLY A 118 15.84 14.99 -4.18
CA GLY A 118 14.40 14.86 -4.36
C GLY A 118 13.83 14.88 -5.78
N GLU A 119 14.61 14.79 -6.83
CA GLU A 119 14.02 14.53 -8.16
C GLU A 119 13.76 13.01 -8.32
N TYR A 120 12.50 12.64 -8.42
CA TYR A 120 12.09 11.25 -8.66
C TYR A 120 10.90 11.19 -9.61
N ALA A 121 11.09 10.50 -10.71
CA ALA A 121 10.00 10.16 -11.62
C ALA A 121 9.48 8.75 -11.27
N ALA A 122 8.28 8.66 -10.73
CA ALA A 122 7.66 7.37 -10.47
C ALA A 122 7.55 6.53 -11.75
N PRO A 123 7.79 5.21 -11.68
CA PRO A 123 7.63 4.34 -12.84
C PRO A 123 6.22 4.47 -13.42
N GLN A 124 6.15 4.74 -14.72
CA GLN A 124 4.87 4.80 -15.43
C GLN A 124 4.53 3.40 -15.94
N GLY A 125 3.44 2.85 -15.44
CA GLY A 125 2.90 1.60 -15.98
C GLY A 125 2.32 1.83 -17.38
N ALA A 126 2.60 0.92 -18.30
CA ALA A 126 1.91 0.88 -19.59
C ALA A 126 0.55 0.18 -19.41
N TYR A 127 -0.50 0.76 -20.01
CA TYR A 127 -1.78 0.04 -20.12
C TYR A 127 -1.59 -1.23 -20.93
N LYS A 128 -2.09 -2.34 -20.40
CA LYS A 128 -2.17 -3.62 -21.08
C LYS A 128 -3.58 -4.15 -20.97
N GLU A 129 -4.18 -4.54 -22.10
CA GLU A 129 -5.55 -5.04 -22.14
C GLU A 129 -5.75 -6.27 -21.23
N GLU A 130 -4.73 -7.11 -21.11
CA GLU A 130 -4.72 -8.27 -20.23
C GLU A 130 -4.85 -7.93 -18.74
N ASN A 131 -4.55 -6.68 -18.36
CA ASN A 131 -4.66 -6.18 -16.99
C ASN A 131 -5.95 -5.35 -16.76
N ASP A 132 -6.77 -5.15 -17.80
CA ASP A 132 -8.06 -4.45 -17.68
C ASP A 132 -9.18 -5.43 -17.33
N PHE A 133 -9.18 -5.92 -16.12
CA PHE A 133 -10.20 -6.82 -15.61
C PHE A 133 -10.78 -6.32 -14.28
N VAL A 134 -11.96 -6.80 -13.93
CA VAL A 134 -12.54 -6.59 -12.61
C VAL A 134 -11.88 -7.57 -11.63
N PRO A 135 -11.10 -7.10 -10.63
CA PRO A 135 -10.28 -7.96 -9.78
C PRO A 135 -11.06 -9.09 -9.08
N VAL A 136 -12.26 -8.80 -8.57
CA VAL A 136 -13.09 -9.81 -7.91
C VAL A 136 -13.48 -10.93 -8.86
N ASN A 137 -13.80 -10.63 -10.13
CA ASN A 137 -14.16 -11.65 -11.12
C ASN A 137 -12.94 -12.52 -11.47
N LYS A 138 -11.74 -11.90 -11.54
CA LYS A 138 -10.50 -12.66 -11.75
C LYS A 138 -10.26 -13.65 -10.63
N VAL A 139 -10.38 -13.21 -9.38
CA VAL A 139 -10.20 -14.08 -8.20
C VAL A 139 -11.24 -15.20 -8.19
N LEU A 140 -12.52 -14.90 -8.46
CA LEU A 140 -13.59 -15.90 -8.50
C LEU A 140 -13.46 -16.92 -9.64
N SER A 141 -12.72 -16.59 -10.70
CA SER A 141 -12.47 -17.50 -11.82
C SER A 141 -11.25 -18.42 -11.60
N MET A 142 -10.45 -18.17 -10.55
CA MET A 142 -9.29 -19.01 -10.25
C MET A 142 -9.71 -20.42 -9.79
N THR A 143 -8.97 -21.42 -10.22
CA THR A 143 -9.02 -22.74 -9.60
C THR A 143 -8.47 -22.66 -8.16
N PRO A 144 -8.84 -23.60 -7.26
CA PRO A 144 -8.24 -23.62 -5.92
C PRO A 144 -6.70 -23.66 -5.93
N ALA A 145 -6.10 -24.39 -6.87
CA ALA A 145 -4.65 -24.46 -6.99
C ALA A 145 -4.02 -23.09 -7.38
N GLU A 146 -4.60 -22.39 -8.35
CA GLU A 146 -4.15 -21.06 -8.74
C GLU A 146 -4.29 -20.08 -7.59
N PHE A 147 -5.45 -20.06 -6.91
CA PHE A 147 -5.71 -19.17 -5.80
C PHE A 147 -4.71 -19.36 -4.65
N PHE A 148 -4.61 -20.60 -4.14
CA PHE A 148 -3.75 -20.86 -2.98
C PHE A 148 -2.25 -20.80 -3.30
N ASN A 149 -1.81 -21.18 -4.51
CA ASN A 149 -0.41 -21.01 -4.89
C ASN A 149 -0.04 -19.53 -5.07
N THR A 150 -0.94 -18.70 -5.61
CA THR A 150 -0.75 -17.26 -5.65
C THR A 150 -0.67 -16.68 -4.24
N ALA A 151 -1.58 -17.05 -3.34
CA ALA A 151 -1.56 -16.62 -1.95
C ALA A 151 -0.26 -17.05 -1.24
N ASN A 152 0.18 -18.30 -1.41
CA ASN A 152 1.40 -18.83 -0.82
C ASN A 152 2.65 -18.04 -1.27
N ALA A 153 2.72 -17.67 -2.55
CA ALA A 153 3.81 -16.86 -3.08
C ALA A 153 3.79 -15.43 -2.51
N LEU A 154 2.61 -14.81 -2.43
CA LEU A 154 2.46 -13.45 -1.90
C LEU A 154 2.77 -13.37 -0.40
N MET A 155 2.46 -14.41 0.38
CA MET A 155 2.78 -14.49 1.81
C MET A 155 4.29 -14.49 2.11
N GLN A 156 5.15 -14.81 1.14
CA GLN A 156 6.60 -14.77 1.34
C GLN A 156 7.14 -13.35 1.48
N VAL A 157 6.59 -12.43 0.71
CA VAL A 157 7.00 -11.01 0.71
C VAL A 157 6.09 -10.14 1.55
N ASN A 158 4.89 -10.62 1.82
CA ASN A 158 3.87 -9.93 2.61
C ASN A 158 3.35 -10.88 3.69
N PRO A 159 4.10 -11.08 4.79
CA PRO A 159 3.71 -12.02 5.84
C PRO A 159 2.35 -11.63 6.44
N PRO A 160 1.47 -12.60 6.71
CA PRO A 160 0.25 -12.37 7.48
C PRO A 160 0.54 -11.90 8.91
N ALA A 161 -0.44 -11.23 9.52
CA ALA A 161 -0.31 -10.75 10.88
C ALA A 161 -0.10 -11.89 11.90
N ASP A 162 0.56 -11.58 13.00
CA ASP A 162 0.78 -12.54 14.10
C ASP A 162 -0.52 -13.12 14.67
N ALA A 163 -1.60 -12.35 14.61
CA ALA A 163 -2.94 -12.79 15.01
C ALA A 163 -3.46 -13.97 14.20
N ASP A 164 -2.97 -14.18 12.97
CA ASP A 164 -3.41 -15.23 12.05
C ASP A 164 -2.62 -16.54 12.19
N LYS A 165 -1.63 -16.60 13.10
CA LYS A 165 -0.74 -17.76 13.27
C LYS A 165 -1.49 -19.07 13.49
N GLU A 166 -2.53 -19.07 14.31
CA GLU A 166 -3.32 -20.28 14.59
C GLU A 166 -4.16 -20.73 13.37
N LEU A 167 -4.66 -19.76 12.58
CA LEU A 167 -5.33 -20.06 11.31
C LEU A 167 -4.34 -20.66 10.31
N LEU A 168 -3.18 -20.04 10.13
CA LEU A 168 -2.14 -20.53 9.24
C LEU A 168 -1.63 -21.92 9.62
N LYS A 169 -1.54 -22.22 10.91
CA LYS A 169 -1.20 -23.54 11.40
C LYS A 169 -2.24 -24.60 10.95
N LYS A 170 -3.52 -24.29 11.01
CA LYS A 170 -4.58 -25.16 10.50
C LYS A 170 -4.51 -25.33 8.98
N LEU A 171 -4.34 -24.22 8.25
CA LEU A 171 -4.24 -24.21 6.79
C LEU A 171 -2.97 -24.91 6.28
N SER A 172 -1.95 -25.02 7.12
CA SER A 172 -0.70 -25.71 6.76
C SER A 172 -0.89 -27.21 6.50
N ALA A 173 -1.96 -27.82 7.00
CA ALA A 173 -2.31 -29.22 6.76
C ALA A 173 -2.69 -29.49 5.28
N ILE A 174 -3.14 -28.45 4.57
CA ILE A 174 -3.45 -28.50 3.13
C ILE A 174 -2.41 -27.73 2.30
N ASN A 175 -1.20 -27.56 2.82
CA ASN A 175 -0.12 -26.84 2.16
C ASN A 175 -0.45 -25.38 1.79
N VAL A 176 -1.21 -24.66 2.63
CA VAL A 176 -1.40 -23.22 2.54
C VAL A 176 -0.50 -22.53 3.58
N GLY A 177 0.29 -21.57 3.13
CA GLY A 177 1.26 -20.79 3.91
C GLY A 177 2.43 -20.32 3.05
N ALA A 178 3.23 -19.39 3.59
CA ALA A 178 4.34 -18.78 2.86
C ALA A 178 5.28 -19.83 2.25
N GLY A 179 5.52 -19.73 0.94
CA GLY A 179 6.43 -20.59 0.19
C GLY A 179 6.00 -22.04 0.01
N LYS A 180 4.78 -22.41 0.43
CA LYS A 180 4.25 -23.75 0.22
C LYS A 180 3.67 -23.91 -1.20
N THR A 181 3.54 -25.18 -1.62
CA THR A 181 2.81 -25.55 -2.86
C THR A 181 1.54 -26.26 -2.47
N PHE A 182 0.41 -25.65 -2.77
CA PHE A 182 -0.91 -26.22 -2.51
C PHE A 182 -1.15 -27.44 -3.39
N ASP A 183 -1.66 -28.51 -2.80
CA ASP A 183 -2.07 -29.74 -3.49
C ASP A 183 -3.56 -29.99 -3.26
N ALA A 184 -4.34 -29.93 -4.34
CA ALA A 184 -5.78 -30.17 -4.29
C ALA A 184 -6.14 -31.61 -3.84
N ALA A 185 -5.23 -32.57 -4.02
CA ALA A 185 -5.43 -33.94 -3.57
C ALA A 185 -5.54 -34.06 -2.03
N LEU A 186 -5.05 -33.07 -1.28
CA LEU A 186 -5.17 -33.02 0.18
C LEU A 186 -6.56 -32.62 0.69
N LEU A 187 -7.45 -32.22 -0.19
CA LEU A 187 -8.83 -31.87 0.18
C LEU A 187 -9.77 -33.07 0.31
N GLY A 188 -9.36 -34.27 -0.06
CA GLY A 188 -10.14 -35.52 0.03
C GLY A 188 -10.97 -35.77 -1.21
#